data_0051ee0e5ad07bee5dbfd0230cd2130b
#
_entry.id   0051ee0e5ad07bee5dbfd0230cd2130b
#
_cell.length_a   1.000
_cell.length_b   1.000
_cell.length_c   1.000
_cell.angle_alpha   90.00
_cell.angle_beta   90.00
_cell.angle_gamma   90.00
#
_symmetry.space_group_name_H-M   'P 1'
#
loop_
_entity.id
_entity.type
_entity.pdbx_description
1 polymer ?
#
loop_
_entity_poly.entity_id
_entity_poly.type
_entity_poly.pdbx_seq_one_letter_code
_entity_poly.pdbx_strand_id
1 'polypeptide(L)'
;MVMYNQIDSNKRQSVLLMMIFIAVIIGLGYVFDKVWGVGDYSYVIFAILLSFGMTAISYFQGDKIALWTNNAQPLVKADNPYVYRLIENLCITAGLPTPKIYIIEDSAINAFATGRKPDMASIAVTRGAIEKLTNEELEGVLAHELSHVKNYD
;
A
#
# COMPACT_ATOMS: atom_id res chain seq x y z
N MET A 1 20.39 13.73 7.44
CA MET A 1 21.13 12.49 7.13
C MET A 1 20.39 11.22 7.57
N VAL A 2 19.64 11.21 8.67
CA VAL A 2 18.89 10.03 9.19
C VAL A 2 17.75 9.59 8.27
N MET A 3 17.01 10.52 7.67
CA MET A 3 15.81 10.22 6.86
C MET A 3 16.13 9.46 5.55
N TYR A 4 17.22 9.80 4.87
CA TYR A 4 17.62 9.06 3.64
C TYR A 4 18.00 7.60 3.93
N ASN A 5 18.62 7.33 5.09
CA ASN A 5 18.96 5.97 5.51
C ASN A 5 17.71 5.11 5.76
N GLN A 6 16.59 5.70 6.21
CA GLN A 6 15.33 5.00 6.43
C GLN A 6 14.67 4.61 5.09
N ILE A 7 14.59 5.54 4.14
CA ILE A 7 14.03 5.29 2.81
C ILE A 7 14.77 4.13 2.11
N ASP A 8 16.10 4.15 2.12
CA ASP A 8 16.91 3.09 1.51
C ASP A 8 16.75 1.76 2.26
N SER A 9 16.62 1.81 3.59
CA SER A 9 16.35 0.63 4.41
C SER A 9 14.98 0.03 4.07
N ASN A 10 13.92 0.84 3.97
CA ASN A 10 12.57 0.38 3.66
C ASN A 10 12.49 -0.24 2.26
N LYS A 11 13.11 0.40 1.26
CA LYS A 11 13.21 -0.17 -0.09
C LYS A 11 13.92 -1.52 -0.11
N ARG A 12 15.04 -1.63 0.63
CA ARG A 12 15.79 -2.88 0.72
C ARG A 12 14.99 -3.97 1.43
N GLN A 13 14.27 -3.63 2.50
CA GLN A 13 13.40 -4.57 3.22
C GLN A 13 12.26 -5.06 2.33
N SER A 14 11.62 -4.18 1.54
CA SER A 14 10.60 -4.58 0.57
C SER A 14 11.13 -5.57 -0.47
N VAL A 15 12.31 -5.31 -1.02
CA VAL A 15 12.96 -6.25 -1.95
C VAL A 15 13.27 -7.58 -1.27
N LEU A 16 13.78 -7.55 -0.03
CA LEU A 16 14.07 -8.76 0.74
C LEU A 16 12.81 -9.60 0.98
N LEU A 17 11.70 -8.96 1.35
CA LEU A 17 10.42 -9.64 1.55
C LEU A 17 9.90 -10.29 0.27
N MET A 18 10.03 -9.62 -0.88
CA MET A 18 9.68 -10.18 -2.19
C MET A 18 10.54 -11.42 -2.50
N MET A 19 11.84 -11.35 -2.24
CA MET A 19 12.77 -12.48 -2.43
C MET A 19 12.42 -13.68 -1.53
N ILE A 20 12.09 -13.42 -0.26
CA ILE A 20 11.67 -14.47 0.69
C ILE A 20 10.37 -15.11 0.21
N PHE A 21 9.38 -14.32 -0.23
CA PHE A 21 8.12 -14.83 -0.76
C PHE A 21 8.35 -15.76 -1.96
N ILE A 22 9.15 -15.33 -2.93
CA ILE A 22 9.51 -16.13 -4.11
C ILE A 22 10.18 -17.43 -3.68
N ALA A 23 11.16 -17.36 -2.78
CA ALA A 23 11.88 -18.55 -2.30
C ALA A 23 10.95 -19.55 -1.59
N VAL A 24 10.01 -19.07 -0.77
CA VAL A 24 9.02 -19.92 -0.09
C VAL A 24 8.11 -20.63 -1.09
N ILE A 25 7.58 -19.89 -2.07
CA ILE A 25 6.68 -20.49 -3.07
C ILE A 25 7.40 -21.52 -3.95
N ILE A 26 8.64 -21.25 -4.37
CA ILE A 26 9.47 -22.22 -5.10
C ILE A 26 9.78 -23.46 -4.23
N GLY A 27 10.11 -23.24 -2.95
CA GLY A 27 10.34 -24.33 -2.00
C GLY A 27 9.11 -25.22 -1.83
N LEU A 28 7.92 -24.64 -1.74
CA LEU A 28 6.66 -25.39 -1.72
C LEU A 28 6.47 -26.15 -3.04
N GLY A 29 6.70 -25.53 -4.19
CA GLY A 29 6.65 -26.19 -5.49
C GLY A 29 7.57 -27.42 -5.56
N TYR A 30 8.79 -27.31 -5.00
CA TYR A 30 9.72 -28.43 -4.91
C TYR A 30 9.20 -29.56 -4.02
N VAL A 31 8.62 -29.24 -2.85
CA VAL A 31 8.00 -30.24 -1.98
C VAL A 31 6.84 -30.97 -2.69
N PHE A 32 5.95 -30.22 -3.36
CA PHE A 32 4.87 -30.81 -4.13
C PHE A 32 5.37 -31.70 -5.26
N ASP A 33 6.43 -31.29 -5.95
CA ASP A 33 7.05 -32.11 -7.00
C ASP A 33 7.59 -33.44 -6.45
N LYS A 34 8.16 -33.46 -5.25
CA LYS A 34 8.63 -34.66 -4.60
C LYS A 34 7.53 -35.60 -4.10
N VAL A 35 6.38 -35.05 -3.70
CA VAL A 35 5.27 -35.82 -3.12
C VAL A 35 4.32 -36.35 -4.21
N TRP A 36 4.00 -35.53 -5.20
CA TRP A 36 3.00 -35.84 -6.24
C TRP A 36 3.51 -35.71 -7.66
N GLY A 37 4.72 -35.22 -7.86
CA GLY A 37 5.31 -35.05 -9.19
C GLY A 37 5.73 -36.40 -9.79
N VAL A 38 5.79 -36.39 -11.11
CA VAL A 38 6.31 -37.54 -11.89
C VAL A 38 7.79 -37.39 -12.26
N GLY A 39 8.47 -36.41 -11.62
CA GLY A 39 9.89 -36.12 -11.82
C GLY A 39 10.19 -35.21 -13.00
N ASP A 40 9.19 -34.49 -13.52
CA ASP A 40 9.29 -33.57 -14.65
C ASP A 40 9.43 -32.09 -14.23
N TYR A 41 9.52 -31.81 -12.92
CA TYR A 41 9.63 -30.47 -12.32
C TYR A 41 8.47 -29.51 -12.66
N SER A 42 7.31 -30.02 -13.09
CA SER A 42 6.17 -29.20 -13.49
C SER A 42 5.65 -28.31 -12.36
N TYR A 43 5.61 -28.84 -11.12
CA TYR A 43 5.21 -28.05 -9.93
C TYR A 43 6.20 -26.94 -9.62
N VAL A 44 7.50 -27.16 -9.80
CA VAL A 44 8.54 -26.15 -9.60
C VAL A 44 8.43 -25.05 -10.64
N ILE A 45 8.25 -25.41 -11.91
CA ILE A 45 8.07 -24.44 -13.00
C ILE A 45 6.82 -23.59 -12.76
N PHE A 46 5.70 -24.23 -12.40
CA PHE A 46 4.46 -23.53 -12.07
C PHE A 46 4.66 -22.57 -10.88
N ALA A 47 5.34 -23.00 -9.82
CA ALA A 47 5.63 -22.16 -8.65
C ALA A 47 6.50 -20.94 -9.00
N ILE A 48 7.49 -21.10 -9.88
CA ILE A 48 8.30 -19.99 -10.38
C ILE A 48 7.43 -18.97 -11.11
N LEU A 49 6.64 -19.42 -12.10
CA LEU A 49 5.77 -18.52 -12.87
C LEU A 49 4.75 -17.82 -11.97
N LEU A 50 4.14 -18.55 -11.05
CA LEU A 50 3.16 -18.05 -10.10
C LEU A 50 3.78 -16.98 -9.18
N SER A 51 4.94 -17.28 -8.56
CA SER A 51 5.58 -16.36 -7.60
C SER A 51 6.02 -15.05 -8.26
N PHE A 52 6.62 -15.11 -9.44
CA PHE A 52 6.99 -13.91 -10.18
C PHE A 52 5.77 -13.13 -10.65
N GLY A 53 4.73 -13.81 -11.16
CA GLY A 53 3.47 -13.19 -11.57
C GLY A 53 2.79 -12.47 -10.42
N MET A 54 2.63 -13.13 -9.27
CA MET A 54 2.01 -12.53 -8.07
C MET A 54 2.83 -11.35 -7.53
N THR A 55 4.16 -11.47 -7.50
CA THR A 55 5.04 -10.39 -7.06
C THR A 55 4.91 -9.17 -7.99
N ALA A 56 4.90 -9.39 -9.31
CA ALA A 56 4.72 -8.29 -10.26
C ALA A 56 3.35 -7.61 -10.11
N ILE A 57 2.26 -8.38 -10.00
CA ILE A 57 0.91 -7.85 -9.80
C ILE A 57 0.85 -7.04 -8.49
N SER A 58 1.34 -7.60 -7.39
CA SER A 58 1.36 -6.91 -6.09
C SER A 58 2.16 -5.61 -6.15
N TYR A 59 3.34 -5.63 -6.77
CA TYR A 59 4.19 -4.44 -6.88
C TYR A 59 3.60 -3.34 -7.77
N PHE A 60 2.98 -3.71 -8.90
CA PHE A 60 2.50 -2.73 -9.88
C PHE A 60 1.04 -2.30 -9.65
N GLN A 61 0.22 -3.12 -9.01
CA GLN A 61 -1.22 -2.90 -8.84
C GLN A 61 -1.71 -3.01 -7.39
N GLY A 62 -0.80 -3.18 -6.42
CA GLY A 62 -1.16 -3.32 -5.01
C GLY A 62 -2.00 -2.15 -4.48
N ASP A 63 -1.70 -0.93 -4.93
CA ASP A 63 -2.47 0.27 -4.63
C ASP A 63 -3.93 0.17 -5.07
N LYS A 64 -4.15 -0.25 -6.30
CA LYS A 64 -5.51 -0.41 -6.86
C LYS A 64 -6.27 -1.56 -6.19
N ILE A 65 -5.57 -2.66 -5.89
CA ILE A 65 -6.15 -3.81 -5.20
C ILE A 65 -6.59 -3.39 -3.79
N ALA A 66 -5.74 -2.67 -3.04
CA ALA A 66 -6.08 -2.18 -1.71
C ALA A 66 -7.32 -1.26 -1.73
N LEU A 67 -7.38 -0.33 -2.67
CA LEU A 67 -8.53 0.57 -2.83
C LEU A 67 -9.81 -0.19 -3.22
N TRP A 68 -9.70 -1.11 -4.17
CA TRP A 68 -10.84 -1.91 -4.64
C TRP A 68 -11.38 -2.85 -3.56
N THR A 69 -10.51 -3.53 -2.83
CA THR A 69 -10.91 -4.45 -1.74
C THR A 69 -11.65 -3.72 -0.62
N ASN A 70 -11.32 -2.45 -0.39
CA ASN A 70 -11.98 -1.61 0.61
C ASN A 70 -13.14 -0.78 0.04
N ASN A 71 -13.57 -1.02 -1.20
CA ASN A 71 -14.61 -0.24 -1.88
C ASN A 71 -14.37 1.27 -1.82
N ALA A 72 -13.11 1.69 -1.88
CA ALA A 72 -12.72 3.09 -1.81
C ALA A 72 -13.16 3.84 -3.07
N GLN A 73 -13.87 4.95 -2.89
CA GLN A 73 -14.38 5.78 -3.97
C GLN A 73 -13.57 7.08 -4.07
N PRO A 74 -13.25 7.55 -5.29
CA PRO A 74 -12.52 8.80 -5.45
C PRO A 74 -13.28 9.96 -4.80
N LEU A 75 -12.57 10.76 -3.99
CA LEU A 75 -13.10 11.97 -3.38
C LEU A 75 -12.59 13.19 -4.16
N VAL A 76 -13.52 13.97 -4.73
CA VAL A 76 -13.16 15.23 -5.37
C VAL A 76 -13.37 16.41 -4.41
N LYS A 77 -12.67 17.51 -4.67
CA LYS A 77 -12.68 18.71 -3.79
C LYS A 77 -14.09 19.28 -3.58
N ALA A 78 -14.99 19.09 -4.55
CA ALA A 78 -16.38 19.56 -4.47
C ALA A 78 -17.22 18.76 -3.46
N ASP A 79 -16.95 17.45 -3.29
CA ASP A 79 -17.74 16.57 -2.44
C ASP A 79 -17.45 16.78 -0.95
N ASN A 80 -16.17 16.98 -0.60
CA ASN A 80 -15.75 17.31 0.76
C ASN A 80 -14.55 18.27 0.74
N PRO A 81 -14.80 19.59 0.63
CA PRO A 81 -13.75 20.59 0.58
C PRO A 81 -12.87 20.62 1.84
N TYR A 82 -13.42 20.23 3.00
CA TYR A 82 -12.70 20.24 4.27
C TYR A 82 -11.59 19.19 4.28
N VAL A 83 -11.94 17.92 4.08
CA VAL A 83 -10.95 16.81 4.08
C VAL A 83 -9.92 17.00 2.96
N TYR A 84 -10.38 17.44 1.79
CA TYR A 84 -9.48 17.68 0.65
C TYR A 84 -8.42 18.75 0.99
N ARG A 85 -8.83 19.89 1.56
CA ARG A 85 -7.91 20.97 1.94
C ARG A 85 -7.00 20.57 3.09
N LEU A 86 -7.50 19.78 4.04
CA LEU A 86 -6.69 19.29 5.15
C LEU A 86 -5.50 18.45 4.63
N ILE A 87 -5.76 17.50 3.74
CA ILE A 87 -4.72 16.68 3.12
C ILE A 87 -3.79 17.55 2.25
N GLU A 88 -4.34 18.47 1.45
CA GLU A 88 -3.56 19.38 0.60
C GLU A 88 -2.58 20.23 1.44
N ASN A 89 -3.03 20.79 2.57
CA ASN A 89 -2.20 21.57 3.49
C ASN A 89 -1.09 20.72 4.15
N LEU A 90 -1.43 19.52 4.60
CA LEU A 90 -0.45 18.58 5.15
C LEU A 90 0.62 18.21 4.12
N CYS A 91 0.23 17.98 2.87
CA CYS A 91 1.18 17.69 1.78
C CYS A 91 2.11 18.87 1.51
N ILE A 92 1.57 20.10 1.46
CA ILE A 92 2.38 21.31 1.29
C ILE A 92 3.41 21.42 2.43
N THR A 93 2.98 21.23 3.68
CA THR A 93 3.85 21.29 4.86
C THR A 93 4.92 20.19 4.85
N ALA A 94 4.57 18.98 4.40
CA ALA A 94 5.49 17.85 4.32
C ALA A 94 6.42 17.89 3.10
N GLY A 95 6.17 18.78 2.12
CA GLY A 95 6.89 18.83 0.85
C GLY A 95 6.58 17.63 -0.05
N LEU A 96 5.33 17.15 -0.01
CA LEU A 96 4.84 16.02 -0.79
C LEU A 96 3.88 16.48 -1.90
N PRO A 97 3.83 15.78 -3.04
CA PRO A 97 2.73 15.97 -3.98
C PRO A 97 1.42 15.52 -3.35
N THR A 98 0.31 16.23 -3.66
CA THR A 98 -1.01 15.84 -3.17
C THR A 98 -1.41 14.47 -3.75
N PRO A 99 -1.66 13.45 -2.91
CA PRO A 99 -2.05 12.12 -3.38
C PRO A 99 -3.48 12.14 -3.94
N LYS A 100 -3.87 11.04 -4.60
CA LYS A 100 -5.28 10.82 -4.90
C LYS A 100 -6.02 10.51 -3.61
N ILE A 101 -7.15 11.18 -3.38
CA ILE A 101 -7.92 11.06 -2.15
C ILE A 101 -9.14 10.17 -2.42
N TYR A 102 -9.40 9.24 -1.50
CA TYR A 102 -10.52 8.31 -1.56
C TYR A 102 -11.29 8.33 -0.24
N ILE A 103 -12.59 8.06 -0.33
CA ILE A 103 -13.46 7.84 0.81
C ILE A 103 -13.94 6.38 0.83
N ILE A 104 -14.08 5.83 2.03
CA ILE A 104 -14.63 4.50 2.26
C ILE A 104 -15.89 4.68 3.09
N GLU A 105 -17.01 4.15 2.62
CA GLU A 105 -18.30 4.19 3.31
C GLU A 105 -18.35 3.13 4.42
N ASP A 106 -17.54 3.37 5.47
CA ASP A 106 -17.45 2.54 6.67
C ASP A 106 -17.54 3.43 7.91
N SER A 107 -18.28 2.95 8.93
CA SER A 107 -18.46 3.65 10.20
C SER A 107 -17.27 3.46 11.17
N ALA A 108 -16.34 2.56 10.90
CA ALA A 108 -15.12 2.41 11.67
C ALA A 108 -14.20 3.63 11.48
N ILE A 109 -13.42 3.95 12.51
CA ILE A 109 -12.38 5.00 12.43
C ILE A 109 -11.15 4.35 11.80
N ASN A 110 -10.86 4.68 10.53
CA ASN A 110 -9.68 4.19 9.83
C ASN A 110 -9.24 5.14 8.73
N ALA A 111 -7.95 5.13 8.43
CA ALA A 111 -7.34 5.72 7.25
C ALA A 111 -6.14 4.88 6.84
N PHE A 112 -5.76 4.91 5.59
CA PHE A 112 -4.51 4.32 5.13
C PHE A 112 -3.98 5.04 3.89
N ALA A 113 -2.67 5.00 3.73
CA ALA A 113 -2.01 5.40 2.51
C ALA A 113 -1.55 4.16 1.74
N THR A 114 -1.53 4.25 0.42
CA THR A 114 -1.01 3.21 -0.47
C THR A 114 -0.31 3.84 -1.66
N GLY A 115 0.56 3.08 -2.31
CA GLY A 115 1.34 3.54 -3.44
C GLY A 115 2.84 3.32 -3.20
N ARG A 116 3.57 2.97 -4.25
CA ARG A 116 4.99 2.60 -4.16
C ARG A 116 5.97 3.78 -4.10
N LYS A 117 5.48 5.00 -4.29
CA LYS A 117 6.26 6.26 -4.23
C LYS A 117 5.32 7.45 -4.07
N PRO A 118 5.81 8.60 -3.56
CA PRO A 118 4.98 9.77 -3.31
C PRO A 118 4.16 10.26 -4.50
N ASP A 119 4.72 10.28 -5.71
CA ASP A 119 4.02 10.72 -6.94
C ASP A 119 2.88 9.78 -7.37
N MET A 120 2.81 8.58 -6.81
CA MET A 120 1.81 7.57 -7.12
C MET A 120 0.99 7.19 -5.88
N ALA A 121 1.09 7.99 -4.82
CA ALA A 121 0.38 7.73 -3.58
C ALA A 121 -1.12 7.99 -3.71
N SER A 122 -1.87 7.22 -2.97
CA SER A 122 -3.29 7.41 -2.71
C SER A 122 -3.52 7.36 -1.21
N ILE A 123 -4.44 8.16 -0.70
CA ILE A 123 -4.87 8.13 0.70
C ILE A 123 -6.35 7.84 0.74
N ALA A 124 -6.76 6.91 1.58
CA ALA A 124 -8.15 6.57 1.79
C ALA A 124 -8.53 6.84 3.26
N VAL A 125 -9.69 7.43 3.47
CA VAL A 125 -10.22 7.75 4.80
C VAL A 125 -11.65 7.25 4.90
N THR A 126 -12.01 6.64 6.02
CA THR A 126 -13.37 6.18 6.26
C THR A 126 -14.29 7.34 6.63
N ARG A 127 -15.56 7.20 6.30
CA ARG A 127 -16.58 8.16 6.75
C ARG A 127 -16.60 8.26 8.27
N GLY A 128 -16.46 7.13 8.98
CA GLY A 128 -16.40 7.11 10.43
C GLY A 128 -15.24 7.91 11.02
N ALA A 129 -14.07 7.95 10.36
CA ALA A 129 -12.97 8.80 10.80
C ALA A 129 -13.32 10.29 10.63
N ILE A 130 -13.93 10.65 9.51
CA ILE A 130 -14.31 12.05 9.22
C ILE A 130 -15.40 12.55 10.18
N GLU A 131 -16.34 11.71 10.58
CA GLU A 131 -17.50 12.09 11.38
C GLU A 131 -17.25 12.04 12.90
N LYS A 132 -16.34 11.16 13.36
CA LYS A 132 -16.15 10.89 14.78
C LYS A 132 -14.90 11.51 15.38
N LEU A 133 -13.90 11.79 14.57
CA LEU A 133 -12.66 12.44 15.03
C LEU A 133 -12.82 13.95 15.06
N THR A 134 -12.21 14.58 16.04
CA THR A 134 -12.02 16.05 16.01
C THR A 134 -11.09 16.43 14.86
N ASN A 135 -11.05 17.72 14.53
CA ASN A 135 -10.17 18.21 13.47
C ASN A 135 -8.70 17.86 13.71
N GLU A 136 -8.25 18.04 14.96
CA GLU A 136 -6.88 17.79 15.39
C GLU A 136 -6.54 16.30 15.35
N GLU A 137 -7.47 15.43 15.73
CA GLU A 137 -7.29 13.98 15.69
C GLU A 137 -7.23 13.49 14.25
N LEU A 138 -8.11 13.96 13.38
CA LEU A 138 -8.11 13.61 11.95
C LEU A 138 -6.83 14.09 11.26
N GLU A 139 -6.38 15.32 11.57
CA GLU A 139 -5.12 15.87 11.09
C GLU A 139 -3.94 14.99 11.53
N GLY A 140 -3.91 14.56 12.79
CA GLY A 140 -2.88 13.68 13.33
C GLY A 140 -2.82 12.34 12.61
N VAL A 141 -3.98 11.70 12.36
CA VAL A 141 -4.08 10.44 11.63
C VAL A 141 -3.58 10.62 10.18
N LEU A 142 -4.06 11.65 9.48
CA LEU A 142 -3.66 11.89 8.09
C LEU A 142 -2.18 12.26 7.95
N ALA A 143 -1.64 13.02 8.91
CA ALA A 143 -0.20 13.33 8.96
C ALA A 143 0.64 12.07 9.17
N HIS A 144 0.17 11.14 10.00
CA HIS A 144 0.81 9.84 10.21
C HIS A 144 0.85 9.03 8.90
N GLU A 145 -0.27 8.90 8.20
CA GLU A 145 -0.34 8.20 6.92
C GLU A 145 0.56 8.83 5.84
N LEU A 146 0.60 10.16 5.79
CA LEU A 146 1.49 10.88 4.87
C LEU A 146 2.98 10.71 5.22
N SER A 147 3.30 10.44 6.49
CA SER A 147 4.68 10.12 6.88
C SER A 147 5.16 8.79 6.29
N HIS A 148 4.29 7.79 6.21
CA HIS A 148 4.57 6.51 5.53
C HIS A 148 4.84 6.72 4.03
N VAL A 149 4.02 7.55 3.36
CA VAL A 149 4.25 7.93 1.95
C VAL A 149 5.63 8.55 1.77
N LYS A 150 6.02 9.46 2.68
CA LYS A 150 7.32 10.15 2.63
C LYS A 150 8.49 9.20 2.84
N ASN A 151 8.33 8.21 3.70
CA ASN A 151 9.38 7.27 4.09
C ASN A 151 9.44 6.00 3.24
N TYR A 152 8.52 5.82 2.30
CA TYR A 152 8.43 4.63 1.44
C TYR A 152 8.21 3.32 2.24
N ASP A 153 7.43 3.34 3.30
CA ASP A 153 7.12 2.22 4.20
C ASP A 153 5.62 1.87 4.26
#